data_cff70578ae51690612d079729dba6e3b
#
_entry.id   cff70578ae51690612d079729dba6e3b
#
_cell.length_a   1.000
_cell.length_b   1.000
_cell.length_c   1.000
_cell.angle_alpha   90.00
_cell.angle_beta   90.00
_cell.angle_gamma   90.00
#
_symmetry.space_group_name_H-M   'P 1'
#
loop_
_entity.id
_entity.type
_entity.pdbx_description
1 polymer ?
#
loop_
_entity_poly.entity_id
_entity_poly.type
_entity_poly.pdbx_seq_one_letter_code
_entity_poly.pdbx_strand_id
1 'polypeptide(L)'
;MNRVFKSGFVTIIGRPNVGKSTLMNQLIGQKIAITSSKAQTTRNRIQTVYTSEEGQIVFLDTPGINKAKNKLGDYMLMAAERTLNEVDLILWLVEPTTFIGGGEQYIIEKLQNVKTPIFLVINKTDIASEEEVLKAIVAYKDQCNFAEIIPVSALEGNNTDDLVHSIFNYLPEGPMYYDEDTITDQPERQIVAELVREKALRLLSQEIPHGIAVVIERMKNRKGRDIVCLLYTSDAADEGLGV
;
A
#
# COMPACT_ATOMS: atom_id res chain seq x y z
N MET A 1 1.07 -28.09 -19.86
CA MET A 1 2.20 -27.85 -18.96
C MET A 1 1.60 -27.57 -17.61
N ASN A 2 1.95 -28.35 -16.59
CA ASN A 2 1.53 -28.02 -15.22
C ASN A 2 2.22 -26.68 -14.86
N ARG A 3 1.46 -25.60 -14.80
CA ARG A 3 1.99 -24.34 -14.22
C ARG A 3 2.28 -24.64 -12.76
N VAL A 4 3.52 -24.40 -12.35
CA VAL A 4 3.92 -24.53 -10.96
C VAL A 4 3.36 -23.33 -10.21
N PHE A 5 2.65 -23.59 -9.12
CA PHE A 5 2.05 -22.54 -8.29
C PHE A 5 3.17 -21.73 -7.58
N LYS A 6 3.12 -20.42 -7.69
CA LYS A 6 4.09 -19.52 -7.09
C LYS A 6 3.44 -18.71 -5.97
N SER A 7 4.16 -18.51 -4.89
CA SER A 7 3.62 -17.71 -3.79
C SER A 7 4.73 -16.99 -3.05
N GLY A 8 4.44 -15.77 -2.59
CA GLY A 8 5.42 -14.99 -1.84
C GLY A 8 4.85 -13.68 -1.31
N PHE A 9 5.71 -13.00 -0.57
CA PHE A 9 5.40 -11.74 0.09
C PHE A 9 5.98 -10.56 -0.69
N VAL A 10 5.15 -9.55 -0.94
CA VAL A 10 5.52 -8.35 -1.69
C VAL A 10 5.20 -7.12 -0.85
N THR A 11 6.16 -6.24 -0.66
CA THR A 11 5.90 -4.96 0.04
C THR A 11 5.81 -3.81 -0.95
N ILE A 12 4.92 -2.86 -0.66
CA ILE A 12 4.76 -1.64 -1.45
C ILE A 12 5.25 -0.46 -0.63
N ILE A 13 6.28 0.20 -1.12
CA ILE A 13 6.87 1.38 -0.48
C ILE A 13 6.77 2.61 -1.38
N GLY A 14 6.96 3.78 -0.80
CA GLY A 14 6.95 5.06 -1.52
C GLY A 14 6.43 6.17 -0.64
N ARG A 15 6.59 7.41 -1.10
CA ARG A 15 6.08 8.60 -0.38
C ARG A 15 4.56 8.53 -0.16
N PRO A 16 4.02 9.33 0.75
CA PRO A 16 2.58 9.55 0.81
C PRO A 16 2.04 10.05 -0.54
N ASN A 17 0.83 9.62 -0.89
CA ASN A 17 0.07 10.05 -2.07
C ASN A 17 0.62 9.63 -3.44
N VAL A 18 1.66 8.81 -3.53
CA VAL A 18 2.14 8.24 -4.81
C VAL A 18 1.20 7.18 -5.38
N GLY A 19 0.15 6.76 -4.64
CA GLY A 19 -0.88 5.83 -5.12
C GLY A 19 -0.76 4.39 -4.62
N LYS A 20 -0.02 4.10 -3.53
CA LYS A 20 0.14 2.73 -2.97
C LYS A 20 -1.20 2.03 -2.71
N SER A 21 -2.08 2.67 -1.94
CA SER A 21 -3.39 2.11 -1.62
C SER A 21 -4.32 2.03 -2.85
N THR A 22 -4.14 2.91 -3.84
CA THR A 22 -4.88 2.85 -5.11
C THR A 22 -4.44 1.63 -5.90
N LEU A 23 -3.12 1.41 -6.02
CA LEU A 23 -2.58 0.22 -6.69
C LEU A 23 -3.05 -1.06 -6.00
N MET A 24 -2.99 -1.12 -4.68
CA MET A 24 -3.46 -2.27 -3.90
C MET A 24 -4.93 -2.59 -4.21
N ASN A 25 -5.82 -1.59 -4.13
CA ASN A 25 -7.24 -1.75 -4.42
C ASN A 25 -7.48 -2.19 -5.87
N GLN A 26 -6.71 -1.65 -6.83
CA GLN A 26 -6.80 -2.01 -8.24
C GLN A 26 -6.43 -3.47 -8.47
N LEU A 27 -5.30 -3.92 -7.90
CA LEU A 27 -4.84 -5.31 -8.05
C LEU A 27 -5.82 -6.32 -7.44
N ILE A 28 -6.43 -5.98 -6.31
CA ILE A 28 -7.40 -6.85 -5.63
C ILE A 28 -8.79 -6.79 -6.26
N GLY A 29 -9.10 -5.75 -7.05
CA GLY A 29 -10.43 -5.52 -7.60
C GLY A 29 -11.49 -5.10 -6.56
N GLN A 30 -11.07 -4.80 -5.33
CA GLN A 30 -11.94 -4.39 -4.23
C GLN A 30 -11.32 -3.28 -3.39
N LYS A 31 -12.17 -2.47 -2.75
CA LYS A 31 -11.73 -1.38 -1.89
C LYS A 31 -11.46 -1.87 -0.46
N ILE A 32 -10.22 -2.20 -0.16
CA ILE A 32 -9.76 -2.66 1.15
C ILE A 32 -8.90 -1.60 1.84
N ALA A 33 -7.96 -1.01 1.10
CA ALA A 33 -7.13 0.05 1.61
C ALA A 33 -7.79 1.42 1.41
N ILE A 34 -7.73 2.28 2.43
CA ILE A 34 -8.26 3.64 2.32
C ILE A 34 -7.36 4.50 1.44
N THR A 35 -7.99 5.35 0.64
CA THR A 35 -7.31 6.28 -0.24
C THR A 35 -7.63 7.71 0.15
N SER A 36 -6.64 8.55 0.39
CA SER A 36 -6.82 9.96 0.69
C SER A 36 -5.64 10.78 0.17
N SER A 37 -5.90 12.03 -0.21
CA SER A 37 -4.86 13.00 -0.54
C SER A 37 -4.05 13.46 0.67
N LYS A 38 -4.50 13.12 1.90
CA LYS A 38 -3.80 13.48 3.13
C LYS A 38 -2.69 12.48 3.43
N ALA A 39 -1.57 12.97 3.98
CA ALA A 39 -0.45 12.13 4.38
C ALA A 39 -0.83 11.17 5.53
N GLN A 40 -0.14 10.02 5.63
CA GLN A 40 -0.33 9.01 6.68
C GLN A 40 -1.75 8.39 6.69
N THR A 41 -2.26 8.07 5.52
CA THR A 41 -3.56 7.42 5.35
C THR A 41 -3.56 6.03 5.98
N THR A 42 -2.54 5.23 5.74
CA THR A 42 -2.35 3.88 6.30
C THR A 42 -1.56 3.98 7.61
N ARG A 43 -2.15 3.56 8.72
CA ARG A 43 -1.53 3.58 10.06
C ARG A 43 -1.04 2.21 10.50
N ASN A 44 -1.74 1.16 10.10
CA ASN A 44 -1.43 -0.22 10.44
C ASN A 44 -0.94 -0.98 9.22
N ARG A 45 -0.08 -1.99 9.42
CA ARG A 45 0.29 -2.94 8.37
C ARG A 45 -0.98 -3.70 7.98
N ILE A 46 -1.36 -3.62 6.72
CA ILE A 46 -2.48 -4.37 6.14
C ILE A 46 -1.89 -5.45 5.27
N GLN A 47 -2.28 -6.68 5.49
CA GLN A 47 -2.00 -7.77 4.57
C GLN A 47 -3.18 -7.90 3.62
N THR A 48 -2.87 -7.95 2.34
CA THR A 48 -3.85 -8.13 1.28
C THR A 48 -3.40 -9.25 0.37
N VAL A 49 -4.29 -10.14 0.04
CA VAL A 49 -3.99 -11.37 -0.69
C VAL A 49 -4.57 -11.28 -2.10
N TYR A 50 -3.74 -11.47 -3.10
CA TYR A 50 -4.12 -11.64 -4.48
C TYR A 50 -3.93 -13.11 -4.86
N THR A 51 -4.98 -13.78 -5.27
CA THR A 51 -4.94 -15.19 -5.69
C THR A 51 -5.37 -15.32 -7.14
N SER A 52 -4.64 -16.10 -7.91
CA SER A 52 -4.93 -16.44 -9.31
C SER A 52 -4.52 -17.88 -9.61
N GLU A 53 -4.78 -18.35 -10.83
CA GLU A 53 -4.29 -19.67 -11.30
C GLU A 53 -2.75 -19.76 -11.35
N GLU A 54 -2.04 -18.63 -11.42
CA GLU A 54 -0.58 -18.60 -11.46
C GLU A 54 0.03 -18.71 -10.06
N GLY A 55 -0.69 -18.27 -9.03
CA GLY A 55 -0.16 -18.27 -7.68
C GLY A 55 -0.87 -17.32 -6.73
N GLN A 56 -0.20 -17.04 -5.62
CA GLN A 56 -0.70 -16.15 -4.57
C GLN A 56 0.35 -15.10 -4.17
N ILE A 57 -0.03 -13.84 -4.22
CA ILE A 57 0.79 -12.71 -3.77
C ILE A 57 0.23 -12.18 -2.46
N VAL A 58 1.03 -12.17 -1.41
CA VAL A 58 0.68 -11.54 -0.14
C VAL A 58 1.29 -10.16 -0.09
N PHE A 59 0.48 -9.13 -0.36
CA PHE A 59 0.91 -7.75 -0.27
C PHE A 59 0.95 -7.28 1.17
N LEU A 60 2.07 -6.68 1.55
CA LEU A 60 2.27 -6.04 2.83
C LEU A 60 2.24 -4.53 2.61
N ASP A 61 1.06 -3.90 2.82
CA ASP A 61 0.97 -2.44 2.78
C ASP A 61 1.64 -1.87 4.04
N THR A 62 2.73 -1.17 3.83
CA THR A 62 3.45 -0.49 4.91
C THR A 62 3.03 0.98 4.91
N PRO A 63 2.92 1.60 6.10
CA PRO A 63 2.82 3.05 6.18
C PRO A 63 3.90 3.70 5.33
N GLY A 64 3.54 4.73 4.55
CA GLY A 64 4.50 5.38 3.64
C GLY A 64 5.81 5.72 4.33
N ILE A 65 6.93 5.26 3.78
CA ILE A 65 8.27 5.54 4.32
C ILE A 65 8.51 7.04 4.19
N ASN A 66 8.62 7.70 5.33
CA ASN A 66 8.91 9.14 5.42
C ASN A 66 9.84 9.40 6.58
N LYS A 67 10.66 10.45 6.48
CA LYS A 67 11.51 10.87 7.59
C LYS A 67 10.62 11.15 8.81
N ALA A 68 10.82 10.40 9.87
CA ALA A 68 9.99 10.49 11.07
C ALA A 68 10.05 11.90 11.68
N LYS A 69 8.89 12.46 12.02
CA LYS A 69 8.78 13.75 12.70
C LYS A 69 8.36 13.60 14.16
N ASN A 70 7.99 12.39 14.58
CA ASN A 70 7.53 12.07 15.93
C ASN A 70 7.72 10.57 16.22
N LYS A 71 7.52 10.16 17.49
CA LYS A 71 7.68 8.77 17.94
C LYS A 71 6.83 7.74 17.15
N LEU A 72 5.63 8.12 16.70
CA LEU A 72 4.78 7.28 15.86
C LEU A 72 5.42 7.07 14.48
N GLY A 73 5.98 8.13 13.90
CA GLY A 73 6.72 8.05 12.64
C GLY A 73 7.95 7.14 12.75
N ASP A 74 8.69 7.20 13.88
CA ASP A 74 9.83 6.30 14.11
C ASP A 74 9.40 4.83 14.16
N TYR A 75 8.30 4.52 14.87
CA TYR A 75 7.75 3.17 14.93
C TYR A 75 7.31 2.65 13.54
N MET A 76 6.58 3.49 12.78
CA MET A 76 6.14 3.16 11.43
C MET A 76 7.33 2.89 10.50
N LEU A 77 8.39 3.68 10.64
CA LEU A 77 9.62 3.53 9.88
C LEU A 77 10.33 2.21 10.21
N MET A 78 10.53 1.90 11.49
CA MET A 78 11.14 0.63 11.92
C MET A 78 10.36 -0.59 11.42
N ALA A 79 9.03 -0.53 11.43
CA ALA A 79 8.17 -1.59 10.91
C ALA A 79 8.36 -1.78 9.40
N ALA A 80 8.46 -0.69 8.64
CA ALA A 80 8.73 -0.74 7.21
C ALA A 80 10.13 -1.31 6.90
N GLU A 81 11.18 -0.87 7.62
CA GLU A 81 12.56 -1.35 7.43
C GLU A 81 12.71 -2.85 7.70
N ARG A 82 12.04 -3.38 8.73
CA ARG A 82 12.02 -4.83 9.00
C ARG A 82 11.40 -5.60 7.83
N THR A 83 10.30 -5.10 7.29
CA THR A 83 9.59 -5.73 6.19
C THR A 83 10.43 -5.84 4.92
N LEU A 84 11.34 -4.88 4.62
CA LEU A 84 12.18 -4.91 3.42
C LEU A 84 13.10 -6.16 3.32
N ASN A 85 13.49 -6.74 4.43
CA ASN A 85 14.35 -7.92 4.46
C ASN A 85 13.58 -9.25 4.62
N GLU A 86 12.28 -9.18 4.84
CA GLU A 86 11.41 -10.34 5.09
C GLU A 86 10.51 -10.68 3.89
N VAL A 87 10.61 -9.91 2.79
CA VAL A 87 9.79 -10.10 1.60
C VAL A 87 10.59 -10.64 0.42
N ASP A 88 9.88 -11.22 -0.54
CA ASP A 88 10.46 -11.77 -1.77
C ASP A 88 10.66 -10.70 -2.85
N LEU A 89 9.88 -9.61 -2.79
CA LEU A 89 9.95 -8.50 -3.76
C LEU A 89 9.52 -7.18 -3.12
N ILE A 90 10.18 -6.10 -3.54
CA ILE A 90 9.84 -4.72 -3.14
C ILE A 90 9.32 -3.96 -4.37
N LEU A 91 8.13 -3.38 -4.25
CA LEU A 91 7.61 -2.41 -5.22
C LEU A 91 7.83 -1.01 -4.67
N TRP A 92 8.74 -0.26 -5.29
CA TRP A 92 8.92 1.16 -4.94
C TRP A 92 8.12 2.02 -5.91
N LEU A 93 7.04 2.62 -5.40
CA LEU A 93 6.17 3.51 -6.17
C LEU A 93 6.67 4.94 -6.13
N VAL A 94 6.75 5.54 -7.32
CA VAL A 94 7.08 6.95 -7.54
C VAL A 94 6.08 7.60 -8.50
N GLU A 95 6.04 8.92 -8.52
CA GLU A 95 5.31 9.70 -9.53
C GLU A 95 6.19 9.94 -10.77
N PRO A 96 5.62 10.24 -11.96
CA PRO A 96 6.36 10.48 -13.20
C PRO A 96 7.01 11.88 -13.19
N THR A 97 8.00 12.07 -12.32
CA THR A 97 8.75 13.33 -12.14
C THR A 97 10.24 13.06 -12.11
N THR A 98 11.01 14.02 -12.62
CA THR A 98 12.48 14.00 -12.55
C THR A 98 13.02 14.50 -11.22
N PHE A 99 12.17 15.10 -10.38
CA PHE A 99 12.59 15.65 -9.10
C PHE A 99 12.65 14.55 -8.04
N ILE A 100 13.87 14.23 -7.62
CA ILE A 100 14.17 13.31 -6.52
C ILE A 100 14.34 14.14 -5.25
N GLY A 101 13.26 14.28 -4.48
CA GLY A 101 13.27 15.06 -3.24
C GLY A 101 13.85 14.29 -2.05
N GLY A 102 13.90 14.95 -0.88
CA GLY A 102 14.45 14.35 0.34
C GLY A 102 13.74 13.07 0.81
N GLY A 103 12.47 12.89 0.45
CA GLY A 103 11.72 11.66 0.74
C GLY A 103 12.18 10.49 -0.10
N GLU A 104 12.42 10.68 -1.40
CA GLU A 104 12.98 9.67 -2.29
C GLU A 104 14.43 9.35 -1.93
N GLN A 105 15.26 10.36 -1.67
CA GLN A 105 16.64 10.16 -1.26
C GLN A 105 16.74 9.28 -0.01
N TYR A 106 15.86 9.52 0.97
CA TYR A 106 15.77 8.68 2.15
C TYR A 106 15.42 7.22 1.84
N ILE A 107 14.47 6.99 0.91
CA ILE A 107 14.12 5.63 0.45
C ILE A 107 15.31 4.99 -0.27
N ILE A 108 16.00 5.74 -1.15
CA ILE A 108 17.20 5.28 -1.86
C ILE A 108 18.26 4.81 -0.88
N GLU A 109 18.58 5.59 0.15
CA GLU A 109 19.56 5.23 1.19
C GLU A 109 19.20 3.90 1.88
N LYS A 110 17.90 3.65 2.13
CA LYS A 110 17.44 2.40 2.75
C LYS A 110 17.51 1.20 1.80
N LEU A 111 17.27 1.42 0.51
CA LEU A 111 17.27 0.37 -0.50
C LEU A 111 18.67 -0.06 -0.94
N GLN A 112 19.70 0.80 -0.79
CA GLN A 112 21.06 0.51 -1.23
C GLN A 112 21.68 -0.78 -0.67
N ASN A 113 21.27 -1.19 0.55
CA ASN A 113 21.81 -2.36 1.23
C ASN A 113 20.84 -3.56 1.23
N VAL A 114 19.71 -3.47 0.56
CA VAL A 114 18.72 -4.53 0.49
C VAL A 114 19.08 -5.49 -0.62
N LYS A 115 18.99 -6.79 -0.34
CA LYS A 115 19.27 -7.86 -1.32
C LYS A 115 18.02 -8.32 -2.08
N THR A 116 16.86 -8.04 -1.51
CA THR A 116 15.56 -8.34 -2.13
C THR A 116 15.42 -7.62 -3.47
N PRO A 117 14.96 -8.27 -4.54
CA PRO A 117 14.67 -7.61 -5.81
C PRO A 117 13.76 -6.39 -5.64
N ILE A 118 14.04 -5.32 -6.39
CA ILE A 118 13.30 -4.06 -6.32
C ILE A 118 12.73 -3.75 -7.70
N PHE A 119 11.42 -3.55 -7.78
CA PHE A 119 10.78 -2.96 -8.95
C PHE A 119 10.56 -1.47 -8.71
N LEU A 120 10.98 -0.64 -9.64
CA LEU A 120 10.56 0.75 -9.69
C LEU A 120 9.24 0.83 -10.44
N VAL A 121 8.18 1.22 -9.75
CA VAL A 121 6.84 1.37 -10.33
C VAL A 121 6.54 2.86 -10.50
N ILE A 122 6.56 3.36 -11.74
CA ILE A 122 6.23 4.76 -12.04
C ILE A 122 4.72 4.83 -12.22
N ASN A 123 4.03 5.30 -11.19
CA ASN A 123 2.57 5.36 -11.14
C ASN A 123 2.04 6.71 -11.66
N LYS A 124 0.72 6.77 -11.92
CA LYS A 124 -0.01 7.95 -12.40
C LYS A 124 0.35 8.34 -13.84
N THR A 125 0.61 7.36 -14.69
CA THR A 125 0.87 7.60 -16.11
C THR A 125 -0.34 8.16 -16.86
N ASP A 126 -1.53 8.08 -16.28
CA ASP A 126 -2.78 8.67 -16.78
C ASP A 126 -2.76 10.21 -16.82
N ILE A 127 -1.94 10.85 -15.99
CA ILE A 127 -1.83 12.32 -15.91
C ILE A 127 -0.49 12.86 -16.41
N ALA A 128 0.34 12.03 -17.02
CA ALA A 128 1.66 12.40 -17.52
C ALA A 128 1.79 12.04 -19.00
N SER A 129 2.56 12.82 -19.75
CA SER A 129 2.93 12.48 -21.11
C SER A 129 3.97 11.35 -21.16
N GLU A 130 4.06 10.62 -22.27
CA GLU A 130 5.07 9.59 -22.46
C GLU A 130 6.49 10.14 -22.26
N GLU A 131 6.73 11.39 -22.72
CA GLU A 131 8.02 12.05 -22.56
C GLU A 131 8.37 12.29 -21.08
N GLU A 132 7.40 12.67 -20.25
CA GLU A 132 7.58 12.85 -18.79
C GLU A 132 7.87 11.52 -18.10
N VAL A 133 7.17 10.46 -18.49
CA VAL A 133 7.43 9.09 -18.00
C VAL A 133 8.84 8.64 -18.36
N LEU A 134 9.27 8.83 -19.62
CA LEU A 134 10.64 8.49 -20.05
C LEU A 134 11.71 9.29 -19.31
N LYS A 135 11.48 10.59 -19.09
CA LYS A 135 12.39 11.43 -18.29
C LYS A 135 12.48 10.95 -16.82
N ALA A 136 11.37 10.53 -16.24
CA ALA A 136 11.36 9.95 -14.90
C ALA A 136 12.15 8.64 -14.86
N ILE A 137 11.97 7.73 -15.83
CA ILE A 137 12.76 6.50 -15.93
C ILE A 137 14.26 6.84 -15.95
N VAL A 138 14.68 7.78 -16.78
CA VAL A 138 16.10 8.17 -16.88
C VAL A 138 16.62 8.74 -15.56
N ALA A 139 15.81 9.54 -14.83
CA ALA A 139 16.22 10.14 -13.56
C ALA A 139 16.39 9.09 -12.43
N TYR A 140 15.57 8.04 -12.44
CA TYR A 140 15.57 7.04 -11.36
C TYR A 140 16.43 5.81 -11.63
N LYS A 141 16.63 5.39 -12.89
CA LYS A 141 17.23 4.09 -13.25
C LYS A 141 18.57 3.78 -12.59
N ASP A 142 19.37 4.81 -12.31
CA ASP A 142 20.71 4.67 -11.74
C ASP A 142 20.75 4.90 -10.21
N GLN A 143 19.59 5.11 -9.56
CA GLN A 143 19.52 5.39 -8.12
C GLN A 143 19.63 4.12 -7.26
N CYS A 144 19.13 3.00 -7.76
CA CYS A 144 19.22 1.69 -7.13
C CYS A 144 19.40 0.62 -8.21
N ASN A 145 19.76 -0.61 -7.78
CA ASN A 145 19.79 -1.75 -8.69
C ASN A 145 18.37 -2.31 -8.86
N PHE A 146 17.61 -1.75 -9.80
CA PHE A 146 16.25 -2.22 -10.08
C PHE A 146 16.28 -3.51 -10.91
N ALA A 147 15.45 -4.48 -10.50
CA ALA A 147 15.20 -5.69 -11.27
C ALA A 147 14.32 -5.38 -12.50
N GLU A 148 13.30 -4.52 -12.32
CA GLU A 148 12.44 -4.01 -13.39
C GLU A 148 12.02 -2.56 -13.14
N ILE A 149 11.65 -1.85 -14.21
CA ILE A 149 11.06 -0.50 -14.18
C ILE A 149 9.76 -0.55 -14.96
N ILE A 150 8.63 -0.36 -14.27
CA ILE A 150 7.30 -0.60 -14.84
C ILE A 150 6.44 0.66 -14.66
N PRO A 151 6.11 1.38 -15.75
CA PRO A 151 5.13 2.45 -15.71
C PRO A 151 3.71 1.88 -15.60
N VAL A 152 2.88 2.45 -14.72
CA VAL A 152 1.48 2.02 -14.51
C VAL A 152 0.55 3.20 -14.29
N SER A 153 -0.74 3.02 -14.53
CA SER A 153 -1.79 3.83 -13.92
C SER A 153 -2.61 2.96 -12.97
N ALA A 154 -2.38 3.12 -11.68
CA ALA A 154 -3.16 2.42 -10.67
C ALA A 154 -4.62 2.88 -10.63
N LEU A 155 -4.93 4.08 -11.13
CA LEU A 155 -6.29 4.61 -11.18
C LEU A 155 -7.09 3.99 -12.33
N GLU A 156 -6.49 3.92 -13.52
CA GLU A 156 -7.12 3.42 -14.73
C GLU A 156 -6.89 1.92 -14.96
N GLY A 157 -6.03 1.28 -14.18
CA GLY A 157 -5.64 -0.12 -14.33
C GLY A 157 -4.67 -0.39 -15.49
N ASN A 158 -4.11 0.65 -16.10
CA ASN A 158 -3.19 0.48 -17.23
C ASN A 158 -1.89 -0.16 -16.77
N ASN A 159 -1.47 -1.21 -17.47
CA ASN A 159 -0.25 -1.98 -17.22
C ASN A 159 -0.17 -2.68 -15.84
N THR A 160 -1.31 -2.81 -15.14
CA THR A 160 -1.35 -3.49 -13.83
C THR A 160 -1.29 -5.01 -13.97
N ASP A 161 -1.82 -5.58 -15.05
CA ASP A 161 -1.74 -7.01 -15.32
C ASP A 161 -0.30 -7.44 -15.64
N ASP A 162 0.43 -6.64 -16.42
CA ASP A 162 1.84 -6.87 -16.72
C ASP A 162 2.69 -6.76 -15.44
N LEU A 163 2.38 -5.83 -14.55
CA LEU A 163 3.01 -5.74 -13.24
C LEU A 163 2.79 -7.02 -12.42
N VAL A 164 1.57 -7.55 -12.37
CA VAL A 164 1.26 -8.81 -11.66
C VAL A 164 2.02 -9.98 -12.28
N HIS A 165 2.05 -10.07 -13.61
CA HIS A 165 2.80 -11.12 -14.31
C HIS A 165 4.31 -11.03 -14.01
N SER A 166 4.88 -9.83 -14.05
CA SER A 166 6.28 -9.60 -13.65
C SER A 166 6.53 -10.01 -12.20
N ILE A 167 5.64 -9.68 -11.26
CA ILE A 167 5.76 -10.11 -9.87
C ILE A 167 5.86 -11.64 -9.79
N PHE A 168 4.96 -12.38 -10.43
CA PHE A 168 5.00 -13.84 -10.42
C PHE A 168 6.29 -14.43 -11.00
N ASN A 169 6.97 -13.74 -11.93
CA ASN A 169 8.25 -14.20 -12.45
C ASN A 169 9.36 -14.21 -11.39
N TYR A 170 9.26 -13.34 -10.37
CA TYR A 170 10.24 -13.21 -9.29
C TYR A 170 9.87 -13.97 -8.02
N LEU A 171 8.60 -14.40 -7.88
CA LEU A 171 8.18 -15.17 -6.71
C LEU A 171 8.66 -16.62 -6.80
N PRO A 172 9.02 -17.23 -5.65
CA PRO A 172 9.39 -18.64 -5.57
C PRO A 172 8.19 -19.56 -5.81
N GLU A 173 8.49 -20.80 -6.17
CA GLU A 173 7.53 -21.89 -6.09
C GLU A 173 7.16 -22.12 -4.62
N GLY A 174 5.87 -22.16 -4.31
CA GLY A 174 5.40 -22.27 -2.94
C GLY A 174 3.94 -22.67 -2.82
N PRO A 175 3.51 -23.05 -1.62
CA PRO A 175 2.11 -23.39 -1.35
C PRO A 175 1.22 -22.16 -1.29
N MET A 176 -0.08 -22.35 -1.34
CA MET A 176 -1.05 -21.33 -0.98
C MET A 176 -0.95 -21.03 0.52
N TYR A 177 -0.75 -19.77 0.90
CA TYR A 177 -0.65 -19.35 2.31
C TYR A 177 -2.01 -19.07 2.94
N TYR A 178 -2.97 -18.64 2.15
CA TYR A 178 -4.32 -18.27 2.55
C TYR A 178 -5.33 -18.98 1.66
N ASP A 179 -6.53 -19.24 2.16
CA ASP A 179 -7.62 -19.78 1.37
C ASP A 179 -7.90 -18.90 0.13
N GLU A 180 -8.35 -19.53 -0.95
CA GLU A 180 -8.54 -18.89 -2.27
C GLU A 180 -9.42 -17.62 -2.20
N ASP A 181 -10.43 -17.64 -1.34
CA ASP A 181 -11.37 -16.52 -1.14
C ASP A 181 -10.86 -15.44 -0.18
N THR A 182 -9.68 -15.65 0.41
CA THR A 182 -9.11 -14.67 1.37
C THR A 182 -8.53 -13.48 0.63
N ILE A 183 -9.05 -12.31 0.93
CA ILE A 183 -8.60 -11.04 0.32
C ILE A 183 -7.72 -10.24 1.29
N THR A 184 -7.94 -10.37 2.59
CA THR A 184 -7.19 -9.68 3.63
C THR A 184 -7.27 -10.43 4.95
N ASP A 185 -6.26 -10.24 5.80
CA ASP A 185 -6.24 -10.74 7.17
C ASP A 185 -6.98 -9.82 8.15
N GLN A 186 -7.44 -8.65 7.67
CA GLN A 186 -8.08 -7.68 8.53
C GLN A 186 -9.51 -8.07 8.87
N PRO A 187 -9.93 -7.99 10.15
CA PRO A 187 -11.32 -8.20 10.52
C PRO A 187 -12.23 -7.21 9.77
N GLU A 188 -13.38 -7.67 9.30
CA GLU A 188 -14.39 -6.85 8.61
C GLU A 188 -14.71 -5.54 9.36
N ARG A 189 -14.76 -5.61 10.69
CA ARG A 189 -14.94 -4.47 11.59
C ARG A 189 -13.89 -3.38 11.40
N GLN A 190 -12.63 -3.77 11.18
CA GLN A 190 -11.54 -2.82 10.99
C GLN A 190 -11.61 -2.18 9.60
N ILE A 191 -11.96 -2.95 8.58
CA ILE A 191 -12.16 -2.43 7.21
C ILE A 191 -13.27 -1.37 7.22
N VAL A 192 -14.40 -1.65 7.89
CA VAL A 192 -15.53 -0.70 8.01
C VAL A 192 -15.09 0.57 8.75
N ALA A 193 -14.35 0.45 9.86
CA ALA A 193 -13.83 1.59 10.60
C ALA A 193 -12.93 2.48 9.71
N GLU A 194 -12.03 1.87 8.94
CA GLU A 194 -11.14 2.58 8.03
C GLU A 194 -11.92 3.26 6.87
N LEU A 195 -12.93 2.62 6.29
CA LEU A 195 -13.78 3.23 5.26
C LEU A 195 -14.55 4.46 5.79
N VAL A 196 -15.05 4.39 7.04
CA VAL A 196 -15.68 5.54 7.69
C VAL A 196 -14.66 6.66 7.92
N ARG A 197 -13.45 6.30 8.40
CA ARG A 197 -12.36 7.25 8.61
C ARG A 197 -11.96 7.95 7.30
N GLU A 198 -11.91 7.22 6.18
CA GLU A 198 -11.66 7.82 4.85
C GLU A 198 -12.71 8.87 4.49
N LYS A 199 -14.00 8.55 4.67
CA LYS A 199 -15.08 9.49 4.39
C LYS A 199 -14.99 10.74 5.27
N ALA A 200 -14.71 10.57 6.56
CA ALA A 200 -14.48 11.69 7.47
C ALA A 200 -13.29 12.55 7.03
N LEU A 201 -12.15 11.94 6.68
CA LEU A 201 -10.97 12.66 6.18
C LEU A 201 -11.23 13.45 4.89
N ARG A 202 -12.12 12.96 4.02
CA ARG A 202 -12.51 13.65 2.78
C ARG A 202 -13.45 14.83 3.03
N LEU A 203 -14.39 14.68 3.96
CA LEU A 203 -15.43 15.67 4.24
C LEU A 203 -14.93 16.80 5.17
N LEU A 204 -14.06 16.49 6.11
CA LEU A 204 -13.52 17.44 7.09
C LEU A 204 -12.26 18.12 6.54
N SER A 205 -12.41 19.12 5.70
CA SER A 205 -11.30 19.78 5.00
C SER A 205 -10.55 20.81 5.84
N GLN A 206 -11.13 21.36 6.90
CA GLN A 206 -10.59 22.49 7.66
C GLN A 206 -10.29 22.21 9.13
N GLU A 207 -10.81 21.15 9.74
CA GLU A 207 -10.59 20.84 11.15
C GLU A 207 -9.83 19.53 11.33
N ILE A 208 -8.73 19.58 12.04
CA ILE A 208 -7.82 18.53 12.55
C ILE A 208 -7.98 17.14 11.90
N PRO A 209 -7.53 16.93 10.64
CA PRO A 209 -7.74 15.64 9.97
C PRO A 209 -6.89 14.51 10.52
N HIS A 210 -5.84 14.82 11.29
CA HIS A 210 -4.88 13.83 11.80
C HIS A 210 -5.28 13.18 13.12
N GLY A 211 -6.32 13.69 13.78
CA GLY A 211 -6.81 13.24 15.07
C GLY A 211 -8.01 12.28 15.03
N ILE A 212 -8.60 12.02 13.85
CA ILE A 212 -9.82 11.20 13.78
C ILE A 212 -9.49 9.73 14.01
N ALA A 213 -10.06 9.15 15.08
CA ALA A 213 -10.15 7.72 15.32
C ALA A 213 -11.60 7.26 15.12
N VAL A 214 -11.80 6.10 14.55
CA VAL A 214 -13.12 5.47 14.35
C VAL A 214 -13.09 4.11 15.02
N VAL A 215 -13.97 3.90 15.99
CA VAL A 215 -14.13 2.62 16.68
C VAL A 215 -15.54 2.10 16.40
N ILE A 216 -15.62 0.84 15.96
CA ILE A 216 -16.90 0.15 15.82
C ILE A 216 -17.24 -0.51 17.15
N GLU A 217 -18.20 0.02 17.88
CA GLU A 217 -18.62 -0.56 19.17
C GLU A 217 -19.39 -1.87 18.98
N ARG A 218 -20.28 -1.87 17.99
CA ARG A 218 -21.17 -3.02 17.75
C ARG A 218 -21.40 -3.24 16.27
N MET A 219 -21.24 -4.51 15.83
CA MET A 219 -21.54 -4.97 14.50
C MET A 219 -22.37 -6.26 14.58
N LYS A 220 -23.56 -6.28 14.02
CA LYS A 220 -24.47 -7.44 14.04
C LYS A 220 -25.16 -7.63 12.71
N ASN A 221 -25.18 -8.88 12.26
CA ASN A 221 -26.01 -9.28 11.11
C ASN A 221 -27.49 -9.28 11.51
N ARG A 222 -28.33 -8.67 10.71
CA ARG A 222 -29.80 -8.84 10.79
C ARG A 222 -30.21 -10.02 9.91
N LYS A 223 -31.10 -10.88 10.39
CA LYS A 223 -31.67 -11.98 9.59
C LYS A 223 -32.31 -11.40 8.32
N GLY A 224 -31.72 -11.72 7.16
CA GLY A 224 -32.22 -11.36 5.82
C GLY A 224 -32.04 -9.87 5.44
N ARG A 225 -31.15 -9.10 6.09
CA ARG A 225 -30.87 -7.69 5.81
C ARG A 225 -29.44 -7.30 6.17
N ASP A 226 -29.10 -6.04 5.86
CA ASP A 226 -27.79 -5.43 6.07
C ASP A 226 -27.28 -5.49 7.51
N ILE A 227 -25.97 -5.36 7.64
CA ILE A 227 -25.25 -5.30 8.91
C ILE A 227 -25.58 -3.98 9.63
N VAL A 228 -25.85 -4.05 10.93
CA VAL A 228 -26.00 -2.85 11.79
C VAL A 228 -24.69 -2.57 12.50
N CYS A 229 -24.12 -1.39 12.24
CA CYS A 229 -22.94 -0.90 12.96
C CYS A 229 -23.34 0.24 13.89
N LEU A 230 -22.84 0.18 15.13
CA LEU A 230 -22.75 1.31 16.05
C LEU A 230 -21.30 1.75 16.09
N LEU A 231 -21.02 3.00 15.73
CA LEU A 231 -19.66 3.55 15.71
C LEU A 231 -19.56 4.77 16.62
N TYR A 232 -18.37 4.95 17.14
CA TYR A 232 -17.94 6.13 17.88
C TYR A 232 -16.76 6.77 17.14
N THR A 233 -16.76 8.09 17.04
CA THR A 233 -15.64 8.86 16.48
C THR A 233 -15.13 9.81 17.55
N SER A 234 -13.84 9.76 17.87
CA SER A 234 -13.19 10.71 18.78
C SER A 234 -12.07 11.47 18.06
N ASP A 235 -11.75 12.64 18.59
CA ASP A 235 -10.50 13.30 18.28
C ASP A 235 -9.38 12.61 19.06
N ALA A 236 -8.32 12.16 18.38
CA ALA A 236 -7.19 11.48 19.02
C ALA A 236 -6.43 12.37 20.02
N ALA A 237 -6.73 13.67 20.08
CA ALA A 237 -6.20 14.59 21.10
C ALA A 237 -6.86 14.39 22.48
N ASP A 238 -8.08 13.85 22.53
CA ASP A 238 -8.82 13.66 23.81
C ASP A 238 -8.42 12.36 24.52
N GLU A 239 -7.81 11.39 23.86
CA GLU A 239 -7.39 10.13 24.48
C GLU A 239 -6.08 10.24 25.30
N GLY A 240 -5.41 11.40 25.28
CA GLY A 240 -4.17 11.66 26.04
C GLY A 240 -4.38 12.11 27.48
N LEU A 241 -5.61 12.28 27.97
CA LEU A 241 -5.93 12.82 29.30
C LEU A 241 -6.72 11.83 30.20
N GLY A 242 -6.66 10.56 29.92
CA GLY A 242 -7.28 9.52 30.72
C GLY A 242 -6.27 8.80 31.62
N VAL A 243 -6.06 9.33 32.84
CA VAL A 243 -5.58 8.74 34.12
C VAL A 243 -4.53 7.64 34.01
#